data_4907f0d4a8b42cd9399f50952f11ac36
#
_entry.id   4907f0d4a8b42cd9399f50952f11ac36
#
_cell.length_a   1.000
_cell.length_b   1.000
_cell.length_c   1.000
_cell.angle_alpha   90.00
_cell.angle_beta   90.00
_cell.angle_gamma   90.00
#
_symmetry.space_group_name_H-M   'P 1'
#
loop_
_entity.id
_entity.type
_entity.pdbx_description
1 polymer ?
#
loop_
_entity_poly.entity_id
_entity_poly.type
_entity_poly.pdbx_seq_one_letter_code
_entity_poly.pdbx_strand_id
1 'polypeptide(L)'
;MNYSEIDTPAVLIDMAVTASNIKNYQNYCDENGLNLRPHIKTHKIPELAKLQLTAGAIGITCQKVSEAEAMLSEGGIDDILITYNIYGYSKLQRLLQLSTRCNLSVVADNSVCVKGLSETFKKQDKP
;
A
#
# COMPACT_ATOMS: atom_id res chain seq x y z
N MET A 1 -14.82 25.96 4.70
CA MET A 1 -13.36 26.19 4.76
C MET A 1 -13.08 27.50 4.06
N ASN A 2 -12.32 28.40 4.67
CA ASN A 2 -11.95 29.66 4.05
C ASN A 2 -10.58 29.49 3.36
N TYR A 3 -10.57 29.47 2.04
CA TYR A 3 -9.35 29.24 1.26
C TYR A 3 -8.30 30.34 1.42
N SER A 4 -8.71 31.55 1.86
CA SER A 4 -7.77 32.67 2.07
C SER A 4 -6.83 32.49 3.26
N GLU A 5 -7.09 31.51 4.11
CA GLU A 5 -6.27 31.18 5.30
C GLU A 5 -5.27 30.05 5.03
N ILE A 6 -5.29 29.50 3.82
CA ILE A 6 -4.38 28.39 3.44
C ILE A 6 -3.09 29.00 2.86
N ASP A 7 -1.97 28.65 3.44
CA ASP A 7 -0.66 28.98 2.86
C ASP A 7 -0.44 28.29 1.52
N THR A 8 0.23 28.99 0.58
CA THR A 8 0.41 28.52 -0.79
C THR A 8 1.88 28.29 -1.14
N PRO A 9 2.18 27.28 -1.99
CA PRO A 9 1.24 26.39 -2.69
C PRO A 9 0.68 25.28 -1.80
N ALA A 10 -0.62 24.93 -1.97
CA ALA A 10 -1.29 23.86 -1.25
C ALA A 10 -2.05 22.94 -2.20
N VAL A 11 -2.05 21.63 -1.89
CA VAL A 11 -2.86 20.63 -2.59
C VAL A 11 -4.12 20.37 -1.77
N LEU A 12 -5.28 20.55 -2.39
CA LEU A 12 -6.58 20.34 -1.75
C LEU A 12 -7.21 19.06 -2.27
N ILE A 13 -7.88 18.34 -1.38
CA ILE A 13 -8.64 17.13 -1.70
C ILE A 13 -10.12 17.40 -1.46
N ASP A 14 -10.93 17.29 -2.51
CA ASP A 14 -12.38 17.29 -2.38
C ASP A 14 -12.84 15.93 -1.86
N MET A 15 -13.25 15.88 -0.60
CA MET A 15 -13.62 14.61 0.06
C MET A 15 -14.93 14.04 -0.47
N ALA A 16 -15.87 14.88 -0.97
CA ALA A 16 -17.11 14.38 -1.55
C ALA A 16 -16.85 13.69 -2.89
N VAL A 17 -16.03 14.30 -3.74
CA VAL A 17 -15.58 13.70 -5.01
C VAL A 17 -14.75 12.43 -4.74
N THR A 18 -13.84 12.48 -3.78
CA THR A 18 -13.00 11.33 -3.40
C THR A 18 -13.84 10.14 -2.95
N ALA A 19 -14.81 10.36 -2.05
CA ALA A 19 -15.70 9.30 -1.56
C ALA A 19 -16.56 8.70 -2.70
N SER A 20 -17.07 9.56 -3.59
CA SER A 20 -17.81 9.11 -4.77
C SER A 20 -16.93 8.24 -5.69
N ASN A 21 -15.70 8.66 -5.97
CA ASN A 21 -14.78 7.92 -6.83
C ASN A 21 -14.41 6.56 -6.23
N ILE A 22 -14.11 6.51 -4.93
CA ILE A 22 -13.81 5.25 -4.23
C ILE A 22 -15.00 4.29 -4.35
N LYS A 23 -16.21 4.77 -4.06
CA LYS A 23 -17.42 3.96 -4.12
C LYS A 23 -17.70 3.45 -5.54
N ASN A 24 -17.62 4.32 -6.54
CA ASN A 24 -17.89 3.94 -7.93
C ASN A 24 -16.90 2.89 -8.44
N TYR A 25 -15.62 3.02 -8.09
CA TYR A 25 -14.61 2.05 -8.51
C TYR A 25 -14.77 0.71 -7.81
N GLN A 26 -15.09 0.70 -6.52
CA GLN A 26 -15.38 -0.51 -5.78
C GLN A 26 -16.62 -1.22 -6.34
N ASN A 27 -17.73 -0.49 -6.52
CA ASN A 27 -18.95 -1.05 -7.10
C ASN A 27 -18.69 -1.71 -8.47
N TYR A 28 -17.91 -1.06 -9.34
CA TYR A 28 -17.53 -1.66 -10.62
C TYR A 28 -16.80 -2.99 -10.44
N CYS A 29 -15.87 -3.07 -9.50
CA CYS A 29 -15.16 -4.31 -9.23
C CYS A 29 -16.11 -5.39 -8.69
N ASP A 30 -16.99 -5.05 -7.77
CA ASP A 30 -17.95 -5.99 -7.15
C ASP A 30 -18.92 -6.55 -8.19
N GLU A 31 -19.48 -5.68 -9.05
CA GLU A 31 -20.39 -6.06 -10.14
C GLU A 31 -19.74 -6.99 -11.17
N ASN A 32 -18.42 -6.91 -11.32
CA ASN A 32 -17.67 -7.76 -12.27
C ASN A 32 -16.91 -8.93 -11.58
N GLY A 33 -17.11 -9.16 -10.29
CA GLY A 33 -16.44 -10.22 -9.55
C GLY A 33 -14.92 -10.03 -9.43
N LEU A 34 -14.44 -8.79 -9.41
CA LEU A 34 -13.03 -8.44 -9.33
C LEU A 34 -12.64 -8.03 -7.91
N ASN A 35 -11.48 -8.47 -7.47
CA ASN A 35 -10.89 -8.04 -6.22
C ASN A 35 -10.08 -6.75 -6.42
N LEU A 36 -10.55 -5.65 -5.84
CA LEU A 36 -9.85 -4.36 -5.93
C LEU A 36 -8.67 -4.29 -4.95
N ARG A 37 -7.50 -3.93 -5.45
CA ARG A 37 -6.31 -3.60 -4.66
C ARG A 37 -5.72 -2.28 -5.19
N PRO A 38 -6.14 -1.13 -4.65
CA PRO A 38 -5.73 0.17 -5.16
C PRO A 38 -4.25 0.45 -4.90
N HIS A 39 -3.63 1.18 -5.81
CA HIS A 39 -2.25 1.64 -5.66
C HIS A 39 -2.20 3.01 -5.00
N ILE A 40 -1.60 3.10 -3.81
CA ILE A 40 -1.61 4.32 -2.97
C ILE A 40 -0.55 5.36 -3.38
N LYS A 41 0.32 5.06 -4.33
CA LYS A 41 1.42 5.97 -4.73
C LYS A 41 0.96 7.36 -5.16
N THR A 42 -0.29 7.51 -5.60
CA THR A 42 -0.86 8.76 -6.08
C THR A 42 -1.19 9.73 -4.96
N HIS A 43 -1.69 9.24 -3.83
CA HIS A 43 -2.06 10.09 -2.69
C HIS A 43 -1.12 9.95 -1.49
N LYS A 44 -0.60 8.74 -1.20
CA LYS A 44 0.30 8.44 -0.07
C LYS A 44 -0.27 8.83 1.30
N ILE A 45 -1.59 8.79 1.45
CA ILE A 45 -2.34 9.22 2.64
C ILE A 45 -3.00 8.00 3.27
N PRO A 46 -2.60 7.59 4.50
CA PRO A 46 -3.18 6.41 5.17
C PRO A 46 -4.69 6.47 5.34
N GLU A 47 -5.26 7.64 5.64
CA GLU A 47 -6.70 7.83 5.81
C GLU A 47 -7.48 7.52 4.52
N LEU A 48 -6.96 7.92 3.36
CA LEU A 48 -7.58 7.59 2.07
C LEU A 48 -7.46 6.09 1.77
N ALA A 49 -6.33 5.47 2.09
CA ALA A 49 -6.17 4.02 1.96
C ALA A 49 -7.18 3.26 2.84
N LYS A 50 -7.41 3.71 4.08
CA LYS A 50 -8.43 3.15 4.97
C LYS A 50 -9.85 3.30 4.42
N LEU A 51 -10.17 4.43 3.79
CA LEU A 51 -11.48 4.61 3.12
C LEU A 51 -11.65 3.61 1.96
N GLN A 52 -10.61 3.34 1.19
CA GLN A 52 -10.64 2.33 0.13
C GLN A 52 -10.86 0.91 0.69
N LEU A 53 -10.18 0.56 1.80
CA LEU A 53 -10.39 -0.73 2.49
C LEU A 53 -11.80 -0.83 3.06
N THR A 54 -12.31 0.22 3.70
CA THR A 54 -13.68 0.27 4.22
C THR A 54 -14.73 0.12 3.11
N ALA A 55 -14.42 0.58 1.90
CA ALA A 55 -15.30 0.43 0.75
C ALA A 55 -15.32 -1.00 0.17
N GLY A 56 -14.35 -1.87 0.51
CA GLY A 56 -14.30 -3.26 0.07
C GLY A 56 -12.99 -3.69 -0.61
N ALA A 57 -11.98 -2.82 -0.72
CA ALA A 57 -10.69 -3.22 -1.26
C ALA A 57 -10.04 -4.30 -0.40
N ILE A 58 -9.45 -5.32 -1.04
CA ILE A 58 -8.85 -6.49 -0.36
C ILE A 58 -7.50 -6.22 0.29
N GLY A 59 -6.92 -5.06 0.09
CA GLY A 59 -5.60 -4.63 0.53
C GLY A 59 -5.16 -3.43 -0.28
N ILE A 60 -3.93 -2.99 -0.08
CA ILE A 60 -3.34 -1.87 -0.84
C ILE A 60 -2.10 -2.29 -1.61
N THR A 61 -1.76 -1.51 -2.63
CA THR A 61 -0.49 -1.64 -3.36
C THR A 61 0.40 -0.44 -3.06
N CYS A 62 1.62 -0.72 -2.62
CA CYS A 62 2.68 0.26 -2.41
C CYS A 62 3.77 0.14 -3.48
N GLN A 63 4.44 1.22 -3.81
CA GLN A 63 5.56 1.20 -4.75
C GLN A 63 6.87 0.78 -4.08
N LYS A 64 7.07 1.06 -2.81
CA LYS A 64 8.34 0.85 -2.11
C LYS A 64 8.14 0.57 -0.62
N VAL A 65 9.17 0.00 0.00
CA VAL A 65 9.18 -0.37 1.43
C VAL A 65 8.78 0.81 2.33
N SER A 66 9.33 2.01 2.09
CA SER A 66 9.01 3.18 2.94
C SER A 66 7.57 3.68 2.82
N GLU A 67 6.89 3.44 1.69
CA GLU A 67 5.44 3.70 1.60
C GLU A 67 4.65 2.71 2.45
N ALA A 68 5.01 1.41 2.38
CA ALA A 68 4.37 0.39 3.21
C ALA A 68 4.55 0.67 4.72
N GLU A 69 5.75 1.08 5.14
CA GLU A 69 6.01 1.47 6.53
C GLU A 69 5.13 2.64 6.96
N ALA A 70 5.01 3.68 6.14
CA ALA A 70 4.16 4.84 6.42
C ALA A 70 2.67 4.46 6.49
N MET A 71 2.19 3.58 5.60
CA MET A 71 0.81 3.11 5.65
C MET A 71 0.51 2.31 6.92
N LEU A 72 1.47 1.49 7.39
CA LEU A 72 1.29 0.69 8.61
C LEU A 72 1.43 1.48 9.91
N SER A 73 2.03 2.68 9.90
CA SER A 73 2.24 3.47 11.13
C SER A 73 0.93 3.88 11.79
N GLU A 74 -0.11 4.12 10.99
CA GLU A 74 -1.43 4.55 11.47
C GLU A 74 -2.39 3.40 11.82
N GLY A 75 -1.96 2.14 11.62
CA GLY A 75 -2.79 0.96 11.86
C GLY A 75 -3.98 0.80 10.91
N GLY A 76 -4.68 -0.34 10.99
CA GLY A 76 -5.88 -0.61 10.19
C GLY A 76 -5.62 -0.96 8.72
N ILE A 77 -4.40 -1.36 8.38
CA ILE A 77 -4.01 -1.87 7.06
C ILE A 77 -3.28 -3.19 7.28
N ASP A 78 -3.87 -4.30 6.84
CA ASP A 78 -3.40 -5.65 7.17
C ASP A 78 -2.87 -6.44 5.97
N ASP A 79 -3.07 -5.93 4.75
CA ASP A 79 -2.64 -6.59 3.51
C ASP A 79 -2.00 -5.60 2.53
N ILE A 80 -0.73 -5.83 2.22
CA ILE A 80 0.09 -4.94 1.38
C ILE A 80 0.80 -5.73 0.29
N LEU A 81 0.67 -5.27 -0.96
CA LEU A 81 1.49 -5.69 -2.08
C LEU A 81 2.52 -4.62 -2.42
N ILE A 82 3.81 -4.96 -2.48
CA ILE A 82 4.86 -4.06 -2.99
C ILE A 82 5.22 -4.48 -4.42
N THR A 83 4.94 -3.62 -5.39
CA THR A 83 5.10 -3.89 -6.83
C THR A 83 6.44 -3.42 -7.39
N TYR A 84 7.50 -3.52 -6.62
CA TYR A 84 8.85 -3.15 -7.04
C TYR A 84 9.85 -4.19 -6.59
N ASN A 85 10.87 -4.45 -7.40
CA ASN A 85 11.94 -5.36 -7.04
C ASN A 85 12.71 -4.87 -5.82
N ILE A 86 12.75 -5.68 -4.77
CA ILE A 86 13.43 -5.35 -3.52
C ILE A 86 14.75 -6.11 -3.47
N TYR A 87 15.85 -5.37 -3.37
CA TYR A 87 17.18 -5.93 -3.20
C TYR A 87 18.05 -5.05 -2.30
N GLY A 88 19.15 -5.63 -1.82
CA GLY A 88 20.05 -4.96 -0.88
C GLY A 88 19.66 -5.17 0.58
N TYR A 89 20.67 -5.41 1.41
CA TYR A 89 20.52 -5.83 2.80
C TYR A 89 19.54 -4.96 3.61
N SER A 90 19.72 -3.65 3.60
CA SER A 90 18.89 -2.73 4.39
C SER A 90 17.40 -2.82 4.05
N LYS A 91 17.05 -2.87 2.75
CA LYS A 91 15.64 -2.97 2.33
C LYS A 91 15.05 -4.34 2.67
N LEU A 92 15.82 -5.40 2.51
CA LEU A 92 15.38 -6.76 2.84
C LEU A 92 15.13 -6.93 4.35
N GLN A 93 15.95 -6.33 5.22
CA GLN A 93 15.70 -6.35 6.66
C GLN A 93 14.43 -5.59 7.04
N ARG A 94 14.18 -4.44 6.43
CA ARG A 94 12.93 -3.67 6.63
C ARG A 94 11.72 -4.44 6.13
N LEU A 95 11.84 -5.11 4.98
CA LEU A 95 10.79 -5.97 4.44
C LEU A 95 10.44 -7.12 5.41
N LEU A 96 11.47 -7.75 6.00
CA LEU A 96 11.28 -8.78 7.01
C LEU A 96 10.53 -8.25 8.24
N GLN A 97 10.83 -7.03 8.69
CA GLN A 97 10.10 -6.39 9.78
C GLN A 97 8.64 -6.09 9.39
N LEU A 98 8.39 -5.62 8.18
CA LEU A 98 7.02 -5.40 7.68
C LEU A 98 6.19 -6.69 7.68
N SER A 99 6.78 -7.81 7.26
CA SER A 99 6.09 -9.12 7.20
C SER A 99 5.64 -9.66 8.57
N THR A 100 6.10 -9.08 9.67
CA THR A 100 5.60 -9.41 11.02
C THR A 100 4.35 -8.63 11.41
N ARG A 101 4.01 -7.60 10.64
CA ARG A 101 2.96 -6.63 10.97
C ARG A 101 1.76 -6.69 10.02
N CYS A 102 1.91 -7.29 8.86
CA CYS A 102 0.84 -7.42 7.85
C CYS A 102 1.04 -8.65 6.98
N ASN A 103 0.00 -9.03 6.24
CA ASN A 103 0.11 -9.94 5.11
C ASN A 103 0.84 -9.22 3.98
N LEU A 104 2.08 -9.62 3.72
CA LEU A 104 2.98 -8.93 2.82
C LEU A 104 3.26 -9.75 1.56
N SER A 105 2.89 -9.22 0.42
CA SER A 105 3.25 -9.74 -0.90
C SER A 105 4.27 -8.85 -1.57
N VAL A 106 5.19 -9.45 -2.32
CA VAL A 106 6.20 -8.73 -3.12
C VAL A 106 6.32 -9.34 -4.49
N VAL A 107 6.78 -8.56 -5.47
CA VAL A 107 7.11 -9.06 -6.79
C VAL A 107 8.62 -9.29 -6.93
N ALA A 108 9.00 -10.25 -7.76
CA ALA A 108 10.37 -10.46 -8.19
C ALA A 108 10.39 -10.96 -9.64
N ASP A 109 11.18 -10.35 -10.49
CA ASP A 109 11.29 -10.66 -11.92
C ASP A 109 12.68 -11.18 -12.32
N ASN A 110 13.58 -11.33 -11.36
CA ASN A 110 14.95 -11.78 -11.63
C ASN A 110 15.54 -12.60 -10.46
N SER A 111 16.55 -13.39 -10.79
CA SER A 111 17.18 -14.31 -9.85
C SER A 111 17.86 -13.63 -8.66
N VAL A 112 18.36 -12.40 -8.82
CA VAL A 112 19.03 -11.66 -7.74
C VAL A 112 18.01 -11.29 -6.65
N CYS A 113 16.85 -10.79 -7.05
CA CYS A 113 15.76 -10.44 -6.12
C CYS A 113 15.21 -11.70 -5.43
N VAL A 114 14.93 -12.76 -6.20
CA VAL A 114 14.44 -14.03 -5.65
C VAL A 114 15.42 -14.61 -4.63
N LYS A 115 16.71 -14.65 -4.95
CA LYS A 115 17.74 -15.17 -4.04
C LYS A 115 17.82 -14.34 -2.77
N GLY A 116 17.85 -13.01 -2.89
CA GLY A 116 17.91 -12.12 -1.74
C GLY A 116 16.71 -12.27 -0.80
N LEU A 117 15.49 -12.35 -1.35
CA LEU A 117 14.27 -12.62 -0.61
C LEU A 117 14.35 -14.00 0.08
N SER A 118 14.64 -15.06 -0.66
CA SER A 118 14.73 -16.43 -0.13
C SER A 118 15.75 -16.54 1.02
N GLU A 119 16.95 -16.00 0.86
CA GLU A 119 17.99 -16.05 1.90
C GLU A 119 17.60 -15.25 3.14
N THR A 120 16.89 -14.13 2.97
CA THR A 120 16.46 -13.28 4.08
C THR A 120 15.37 -13.95 4.91
N PHE A 121 14.37 -14.53 4.25
CA PHE A 121 13.23 -15.11 4.95
C PHE A 121 13.49 -16.52 5.49
N LYS A 122 14.33 -17.34 4.84
CA LYS A 122 14.75 -18.65 5.36
C LYS A 122 15.43 -18.59 6.72
N LYS A 123 16.22 -17.55 6.98
CA LYS A 123 16.91 -17.38 8.28
C LYS A 123 15.97 -17.17 9.47
N GLN A 124 14.69 -16.96 9.21
CA GLN A 124 13.67 -16.67 10.22
C GLN A 124 12.57 -17.73 10.29
N ASP A 125 12.77 -18.91 9.62
CA ASP A 125 11.75 -19.96 9.49
C ASP A 125 10.37 -19.44 9.00
N LYS A 126 10.37 -18.40 8.18
CA LYS A 126 9.17 -17.86 7.55
C LYS A 126 9.10 -18.29 6.09
N PRO A 127 7.94 -18.83 5.68
CA PRO A 127 7.71 -19.22 4.29
C PRO A 127 7.72 -18.02 3.34
#